data_3d8243383012cfa0b29ede5d746427ff
#
_entry.id   3d8243383012cfa0b29ede5d746427ff
#
_cell.length_a   1.000
_cell.length_b   1.000
_cell.length_c   1.000
_cell.angle_alpha   90.00
_cell.angle_beta   90.00
_cell.angle_gamma   90.00
#
_symmetry.space_group_name_H-M   'P 1'
#
loop_
_entity.id
_entity.type
_entity.pdbx_description
1 polymer ?
#
loop_
_entity_poly.entity_id
_entity_poly.type
_entity_poly.pdbx_seq_one_letter_code
_entity_poly.pdbx_strand_id
1 'polypeptide(L)'
;TNISIMSVKLGIAPIAWSNDDMPELGGDTTLEQCLSEASEAGFSGIESGGKFPKKSQELIPLLQKYNLNLCSGWYSANLRKNSVNDEIIAVQEQLKLFQECKASCIVFAEVSDSIAGDPNRPLSSRPQMSKDEWKDFCKKISEMGKYLHDQNMPLAYHHHMGTVIETENDTKRLLDNTCEEVKLILDTGHMLFAGGNSVEIAQDYSARIIHIHCKDMREGILKKSLKEDWSFRKSFLEGAFTVPGDGCIDYKPLLKNLKTNNYNGWLVVEAEQDPLKANPLKYAKIGFKYLTKTCKEIDFDIVL
;
A
#
# COMPACT_ATOMS: atom_id res chain seq x y z
N THR A 1 21.58 15.94 24.69
CA THR A 1 20.16 15.74 24.35
C THR A 1 20.08 15.42 22.88
N ASN A 2 20.06 14.13 22.53
CA ASN A 2 19.78 13.71 21.15
C ASN A 2 18.33 14.05 20.85
N ILE A 3 18.14 15.14 20.11
CA ILE A 3 16.86 15.41 19.47
C ILE A 3 16.75 14.34 18.39
N SER A 4 15.85 13.37 18.59
CA SER A 4 15.51 12.39 17.57
C SER A 4 14.93 13.17 16.40
N ILE A 5 15.70 13.33 15.32
CA ILE A 5 15.21 13.96 14.09
C ILE A 5 14.19 12.99 13.48
N MET A 6 12.93 13.39 13.45
CA MET A 6 11.87 12.61 12.80
C MET A 6 12.12 12.60 11.31
N SER A 7 12.24 11.41 10.74
CA SER A 7 12.57 11.21 9.33
C SER A 7 11.72 10.09 8.73
N VAL A 8 11.49 10.19 7.44
CA VAL A 8 10.83 9.15 6.65
C VAL A 8 11.82 8.47 5.72
N LYS A 9 11.43 7.31 5.23
CA LYS A 9 12.16 6.54 4.23
C LYS A 9 11.32 6.41 2.97
N LEU A 10 11.95 6.41 1.82
CA LEU A 10 11.26 6.28 0.54
C LEU A 10 11.43 4.89 -0.04
N GLY A 11 10.32 4.25 -0.30
CA GLY A 11 10.25 2.93 -0.92
C GLY A 11 9.37 2.93 -2.15
N ILE A 12 9.35 1.81 -2.86
CA ILE A 12 8.54 1.63 -4.06
C ILE A 12 7.97 0.22 -4.09
N ALA A 13 6.77 0.06 -4.66
CA ALA A 13 6.17 -1.24 -4.90
C ALA A 13 6.59 -1.76 -6.29
N PRO A 14 6.82 -3.07 -6.43
CA PRO A 14 7.26 -3.65 -7.72
C PRO A 14 6.18 -3.71 -8.78
N ILE A 15 4.94 -3.40 -8.46
CA ILE A 15 3.78 -3.55 -9.35
C ILE A 15 3.89 -2.73 -10.63
N ALA A 16 4.68 -1.64 -10.63
CA ALA A 16 4.93 -0.85 -11.84
C ALA A 16 5.76 -1.60 -12.89
N TRP A 17 6.58 -2.57 -12.47
CA TRP A 17 7.41 -3.39 -13.37
C TRP A 17 6.71 -4.64 -13.83
N SER A 18 5.97 -5.29 -12.93
CA SER A 18 5.19 -6.48 -13.25
C SER A 18 4.02 -6.61 -12.29
N ASN A 19 2.90 -7.09 -12.80
CA ASN A 19 1.66 -7.24 -12.04
C ASN A 19 1.39 -8.72 -11.80
N ASP A 20 1.38 -9.16 -10.54
CA ASP A 20 1.16 -10.57 -10.18
C ASP A 20 -0.24 -11.06 -10.55
N ASP A 21 -1.23 -10.16 -10.56
CA ASP A 21 -2.62 -10.48 -10.92
C ASP A 21 -2.86 -10.43 -12.42
N MET A 22 -1.95 -9.80 -13.16
CA MET A 22 -2.00 -9.68 -14.62
C MET A 22 -0.61 -9.97 -15.21
N PRO A 23 -0.20 -11.25 -15.32
CA PRO A 23 1.15 -11.61 -15.77
C PRO A 23 1.54 -11.08 -17.15
N GLU A 24 0.57 -10.74 -17.99
CA GLU A 24 0.79 -10.09 -19.29
C GLU A 24 1.39 -8.67 -19.16
N LEU A 25 1.24 -8.04 -18.00
CA LEU A 25 1.84 -6.74 -17.72
C LEU A 25 3.24 -6.92 -17.09
N GLY A 26 4.27 -6.81 -17.89
CA GLY A 26 5.66 -6.90 -17.44
C GLY A 26 6.10 -8.30 -17.04
N GLY A 27 5.42 -9.35 -17.53
CA GLY A 27 5.79 -10.74 -17.19
C GLY A 27 7.23 -11.11 -17.51
N ASP A 28 7.80 -10.51 -18.54
CA ASP A 28 9.19 -10.74 -18.97
C ASP A 28 10.22 -9.88 -18.21
N THR A 29 9.77 -8.93 -17.38
CA THR A 29 10.67 -8.11 -16.58
C THR A 29 11.27 -8.94 -15.46
N THR A 30 12.59 -9.00 -15.37
CA THR A 30 13.28 -9.76 -14.32
C THR A 30 13.20 -9.02 -12.98
N LEU A 31 13.30 -9.77 -11.88
CA LEU A 31 13.39 -9.19 -10.56
C LEU A 31 14.62 -8.28 -10.44
N GLU A 32 15.77 -8.72 -10.99
CA GLU A 32 17.01 -7.93 -10.97
C GLU A 32 16.84 -6.59 -11.66
N GLN A 33 16.15 -6.54 -12.79
CA GLN A 33 15.84 -5.27 -13.46
C GLN A 33 15.01 -4.36 -12.57
N CYS A 34 13.96 -4.90 -11.94
CA CYS A 34 13.12 -4.16 -11.01
C CYS A 34 13.95 -3.58 -9.86
N LEU A 35 14.77 -4.40 -9.20
CA LEU A 35 15.60 -3.98 -8.07
C LEU A 35 16.65 -2.95 -8.48
N SER A 36 17.32 -3.18 -9.60
CA SER A 36 18.31 -2.26 -10.16
C SER A 36 17.69 -0.89 -10.46
N GLU A 37 16.56 -0.86 -11.11
CA GLU A 37 15.87 0.38 -11.48
C GLU A 37 15.27 1.11 -10.27
N ALA A 38 14.74 0.39 -9.28
CA ALA A 38 14.29 0.97 -8.03
C ALA A 38 15.42 1.68 -7.29
N SER A 39 16.59 1.03 -7.23
CA SER A 39 17.80 1.60 -6.66
C SER A 39 18.30 2.81 -7.45
N GLU A 40 18.36 2.70 -8.79
CA GLU A 40 18.77 3.80 -9.67
C GLU A 40 17.88 5.03 -9.50
N ALA A 41 16.57 4.84 -9.29
CA ALA A 41 15.64 5.94 -9.07
C ALA A 41 15.87 6.66 -7.74
N GLY A 42 16.58 6.05 -6.78
CA GLY A 42 16.94 6.64 -5.50
C GLY A 42 16.26 6.01 -4.27
N PHE A 43 15.36 5.07 -4.45
CA PHE A 43 14.65 4.43 -3.36
C PHE A 43 15.58 3.58 -2.49
N SER A 44 15.33 3.59 -1.18
CA SER A 44 16.09 2.77 -0.21
C SER A 44 15.33 1.52 0.24
N GLY A 45 14.11 1.35 -0.21
CA GLY A 45 13.29 0.19 0.12
C GLY A 45 12.35 -0.21 -1.01
N ILE A 46 11.89 -1.46 -0.93
CA ILE A 46 10.94 -2.02 -1.89
C ILE A 46 9.97 -2.94 -1.15
N GLU A 47 8.72 -2.99 -1.61
CA GLU A 47 7.76 -3.97 -1.12
C GLU A 47 7.96 -5.31 -1.84
N SER A 48 7.56 -6.40 -1.20
CA SER A 48 7.67 -7.73 -1.81
C SER A 48 6.68 -7.90 -2.97
N GLY A 49 6.98 -8.83 -3.83
CA GLY A 49 6.11 -9.23 -4.94
C GLY A 49 6.29 -10.71 -5.27
N GLY A 50 5.50 -11.21 -6.21
CA GLY A 50 5.46 -12.64 -6.55
C GLY A 50 6.76 -13.22 -7.09
N LYS A 51 7.62 -12.38 -7.66
CA LYS A 51 8.93 -12.80 -8.20
C LYS A 51 10.03 -12.84 -7.14
N PHE A 52 9.76 -12.36 -5.92
CA PHE A 52 10.75 -12.31 -4.86
C PHE A 52 11.01 -13.71 -4.27
N PRO A 53 12.28 -14.04 -3.93
CA PRO A 53 12.56 -15.24 -3.15
C PRO A 53 11.75 -15.26 -1.85
N LYS A 54 11.25 -16.43 -1.48
CA LYS A 54 10.44 -16.62 -0.26
C LYS A 54 11.26 -16.99 0.96
N LYS A 55 12.57 -17.16 0.79
CA LYS A 55 13.50 -17.46 1.88
C LYS A 55 14.43 -16.29 2.12
N SER A 56 14.58 -15.90 3.38
CA SER A 56 15.44 -14.78 3.78
C SER A 56 16.90 -14.98 3.35
N GLN A 57 17.40 -16.23 3.37
CA GLN A 57 18.76 -16.56 2.95
C GLN A 57 19.03 -16.17 1.50
N GLU A 58 18.01 -16.15 0.65
CA GLU A 58 18.11 -15.76 -0.76
C GLU A 58 17.75 -14.26 -0.94
N LEU A 59 16.73 -13.80 -0.23
CA LEU A 59 16.22 -12.43 -0.40
C LEU A 59 17.15 -11.36 0.18
N ILE A 60 17.68 -11.58 1.38
CA ILE A 60 18.53 -10.57 2.05
C ILE A 60 19.77 -10.23 1.20
N PRO A 61 20.57 -11.21 0.73
CA PRO A 61 21.73 -10.89 -0.11
C PRO A 61 21.34 -10.20 -1.41
N LEU A 62 20.23 -10.60 -2.01
CA LEU A 62 19.75 -10.01 -3.26
C LEU A 62 19.38 -8.54 -3.06
N LEU A 63 18.66 -8.20 -2.02
CA LEU A 63 18.31 -6.80 -1.70
C LEU A 63 19.56 -5.99 -1.37
N GLN A 64 20.48 -6.55 -0.59
CA GLN A 64 21.74 -5.89 -0.24
C GLN A 64 22.58 -5.53 -1.47
N LYS A 65 22.58 -6.39 -2.48
CA LYS A 65 23.27 -6.13 -3.74
C LYS A 65 22.84 -4.82 -4.39
N TYR A 66 21.57 -4.44 -4.22
CA TYR A 66 20.99 -3.22 -4.77
C TYR A 66 20.77 -2.12 -3.74
N ASN A 67 21.31 -2.26 -2.53
CA ASN A 67 21.15 -1.30 -1.42
C ASN A 67 19.68 -1.04 -1.08
N LEU A 68 18.85 -2.08 -1.12
CA LEU A 68 17.43 -2.00 -0.80
C LEU A 68 17.11 -2.74 0.48
N ASN A 69 16.12 -2.22 1.23
CA ASN A 69 15.52 -2.88 2.38
C ASN A 69 14.13 -3.38 1.98
N LEU A 70 13.68 -4.48 2.57
CA LEU A 70 12.28 -4.89 2.44
C LEU A 70 11.43 -4.02 3.37
N CYS A 71 10.54 -3.19 2.82
CA CYS A 71 9.70 -2.33 3.67
C CYS A 71 8.43 -3.02 4.15
N SER A 72 7.84 -3.88 3.35
CA SER A 72 6.56 -4.55 3.63
C SER A 72 6.19 -5.43 2.45
N GLY A 73 4.95 -5.93 2.47
CA GLY A 73 4.38 -6.63 1.32
C GLY A 73 2.92 -6.96 1.56
N TRP A 74 2.22 -7.18 0.48
CA TRP A 74 0.80 -7.48 0.46
C TRP A 74 0.48 -8.88 0.98
N TYR A 75 -0.56 -8.98 1.80
CA TYR A 75 -1.19 -10.23 2.21
C TYR A 75 -2.68 -10.20 1.92
N SER A 76 -3.15 -11.09 1.07
CA SER A 76 -4.57 -11.26 0.76
C SER A 76 -5.23 -12.14 1.80
N ALA A 77 -6.11 -11.59 2.62
CA ALA A 77 -6.82 -12.32 3.66
C ALA A 77 -8.25 -12.67 3.24
N ASN A 78 -8.73 -13.81 3.73
CA ASN A 78 -10.12 -14.24 3.63
C ASN A 78 -10.70 -14.45 5.03
N LEU A 79 -10.49 -13.47 5.89
CA LEU A 79 -10.84 -13.54 7.31
C LEU A 79 -12.37 -13.59 7.53
N ARG A 80 -13.15 -13.03 6.61
CA ARG A 80 -14.61 -13.13 6.66
C ARG A 80 -15.11 -14.56 6.48
N LYS A 81 -14.38 -15.38 5.74
CA LYS A 81 -14.76 -16.77 5.41
C LYS A 81 -14.02 -17.79 6.24
N ASN A 82 -12.84 -17.46 6.76
CA ASN A 82 -11.98 -18.34 7.51
C ASN A 82 -11.99 -17.97 9.00
N SER A 83 -11.56 -18.87 9.85
CA SER A 83 -11.27 -18.56 11.24
C SER A 83 -9.98 -17.76 11.37
N VAL A 84 -9.81 -17.07 12.49
CA VAL A 84 -8.54 -16.40 12.81
C VAL A 84 -7.38 -17.42 12.83
N ASN A 85 -7.59 -18.62 13.38
CA ASN A 85 -6.56 -19.65 13.40
C ASN A 85 -6.13 -20.06 11.98
N ASP A 86 -7.07 -20.18 11.05
CA ASP A 86 -6.74 -20.51 9.66
C ASP A 86 -5.87 -19.43 9.02
N GLU A 87 -6.17 -18.17 9.28
CA GLU A 87 -5.36 -17.05 8.77
C GLU A 87 -3.98 -16.98 9.45
N ILE A 88 -3.91 -17.30 10.74
CA ILE A 88 -2.63 -17.39 11.45
C ILE A 88 -1.75 -18.45 10.81
N ILE A 89 -2.31 -19.61 10.47
CA ILE A 89 -1.57 -20.66 9.77
C ILE A 89 -1.14 -20.19 8.38
N ALA A 90 -2.04 -19.57 7.64
CA ALA A 90 -1.78 -19.12 6.27
C ALA A 90 -0.69 -18.04 6.19
N VAL A 91 -0.56 -17.19 7.19
CA VAL A 91 0.41 -16.07 7.17
C VAL A 91 1.82 -16.48 7.60
N GLN A 92 2.02 -17.69 8.14
CA GLN A 92 3.28 -18.06 8.79
C GLN A 92 4.53 -17.91 7.92
N GLU A 93 4.46 -18.34 6.67
CA GLU A 93 5.61 -18.25 5.75
C GLU A 93 6.01 -16.80 5.51
N GLN A 94 5.04 -15.95 5.22
CA GLN A 94 5.27 -14.52 4.99
C GLN A 94 5.71 -13.79 6.26
N LEU A 95 5.10 -14.14 7.40
CA LEU A 95 5.47 -13.58 8.70
C LEU A 95 6.94 -13.85 9.01
N LYS A 96 7.38 -15.11 8.85
CA LYS A 96 8.78 -15.50 9.07
C LYS A 96 9.72 -14.71 8.16
N LEU A 97 9.41 -14.64 6.87
CA LEU A 97 10.23 -13.91 5.90
C LEU A 97 10.35 -12.43 6.30
N PHE A 98 9.24 -11.79 6.66
CA PHE A 98 9.22 -10.37 7.01
C PHE A 98 9.95 -10.09 8.33
N GLN A 99 9.83 -10.99 9.31
CA GLN A 99 10.60 -10.88 10.56
C GLN A 99 12.11 -10.96 10.28
N GLU A 100 12.53 -11.92 9.49
CA GLU A 100 13.95 -12.14 9.18
C GLU A 100 14.53 -11.02 8.30
N CYS A 101 13.74 -10.47 7.39
CA CYS A 101 14.11 -9.33 6.56
C CYS A 101 13.91 -7.97 7.25
N LYS A 102 13.36 -7.94 8.46
CA LYS A 102 13.09 -6.73 9.24
C LYS A 102 12.15 -5.75 8.54
N ALA A 103 11.14 -6.25 7.85
CA ALA A 103 10.09 -5.42 7.28
C ALA A 103 9.32 -4.69 8.39
N SER A 104 8.73 -3.54 8.06
CA SER A 104 8.03 -2.71 9.05
C SER A 104 6.65 -3.21 9.40
N CYS A 105 5.97 -3.87 8.46
CA CYS A 105 4.59 -4.32 8.64
C CYS A 105 4.20 -5.33 7.56
N ILE A 106 3.04 -5.95 7.77
CA ILE A 106 2.32 -6.69 6.72
C ILE A 106 1.18 -5.80 6.22
N VAL A 107 1.14 -5.56 4.91
CA VAL A 107 0.03 -4.86 4.26
C VAL A 107 -1.10 -5.87 4.09
N PHE A 108 -2.10 -5.77 4.94
CA PHE A 108 -3.16 -6.77 5.11
C PHE A 108 -4.48 -6.26 4.52
N ALA A 109 -5.04 -6.99 3.56
CA ALA A 109 -6.31 -6.62 2.95
C ALA A 109 -7.29 -7.80 2.95
N GLU A 110 -8.55 -7.54 3.32
CA GLU A 110 -9.65 -8.49 3.19
C GLU A 110 -10.11 -8.52 1.74
N VAL A 111 -9.89 -9.64 1.07
CA VAL A 111 -10.22 -9.77 -0.35
C VAL A 111 -11.42 -10.68 -0.63
N SER A 112 -12.10 -11.17 0.41
CA SER A 112 -13.32 -11.97 0.24
C SER A 112 -14.35 -11.18 -0.57
N ASP A 113 -14.82 -11.78 -1.65
CA ASP A 113 -15.78 -11.21 -2.59
C ASP A 113 -15.32 -9.94 -3.30
N SER A 114 -14.00 -9.66 -3.30
CA SER A 114 -13.44 -8.53 -4.05
C SER A 114 -13.76 -8.62 -5.54
N ILE A 115 -14.12 -7.48 -6.12
CA ILE A 115 -14.37 -7.35 -7.57
C ILE A 115 -13.19 -6.67 -8.29
N ALA A 116 -12.13 -6.34 -7.58
CA ALA A 116 -11.00 -5.60 -8.15
C ALA A 116 -10.32 -6.33 -9.33
N GLY A 117 -10.29 -7.66 -9.28
CA GLY A 117 -9.71 -8.49 -10.35
C GLY A 117 -10.67 -8.84 -11.49
N ASP A 118 -11.96 -8.49 -11.39
CA ASP A 118 -12.97 -8.88 -12.36
C ASP A 118 -13.21 -7.77 -13.39
N PRO A 119 -12.86 -7.99 -14.69
CA PRO A 119 -13.02 -6.97 -15.73
C PRO A 119 -14.49 -6.68 -16.06
N ASN A 120 -15.43 -7.52 -15.62
CA ASN A 120 -16.85 -7.41 -15.94
C ASN A 120 -17.68 -6.83 -14.80
N ARG A 121 -17.07 -6.50 -13.68
CA ARG A 121 -17.78 -5.95 -12.51
C ARG A 121 -17.51 -4.45 -12.38
N PRO A 122 -18.55 -3.61 -12.49
CA PRO A 122 -18.39 -2.17 -12.34
C PRO A 122 -18.04 -1.80 -10.89
N LEU A 123 -17.35 -0.67 -10.73
CA LEU A 123 -16.94 -0.17 -9.41
C LEU A 123 -18.10 -0.08 -8.42
N SER A 124 -19.29 0.31 -8.88
CA SER A 124 -20.47 0.43 -8.03
C SER A 124 -20.96 -0.90 -7.45
N SER A 125 -20.52 -2.03 -8.00
CA SER A 125 -20.96 -3.37 -7.56
C SER A 125 -20.06 -3.97 -6.48
N ARG A 126 -19.22 -3.17 -5.82
CA ARG A 126 -18.33 -3.64 -4.77
C ARG A 126 -19.11 -4.32 -3.63
N PRO A 127 -18.52 -5.33 -2.96
CA PRO A 127 -19.19 -5.99 -1.83
C PRO A 127 -19.32 -5.04 -0.64
N GLN A 128 -20.40 -5.23 0.12
CA GLN A 128 -20.62 -4.50 1.38
C GLN A 128 -21.02 -5.49 2.47
N MET A 129 -20.65 -5.17 3.70
CA MET A 129 -20.97 -6.00 4.85
C MET A 129 -22.27 -5.53 5.54
N SER A 130 -23.08 -6.49 5.99
CA SER A 130 -24.19 -6.21 6.89
C SER A 130 -23.66 -5.78 8.27
N LYS A 131 -24.55 -5.29 9.13
CA LYS A 131 -24.20 -4.91 10.51
C LYS A 131 -23.55 -6.06 11.28
N ASP A 132 -24.10 -7.27 11.15
CA ASP A 132 -23.58 -8.45 11.84
C ASP A 132 -22.24 -8.90 11.24
N GLU A 133 -22.08 -8.81 9.93
CA GLU A 133 -20.79 -9.09 9.27
C GLU A 133 -19.70 -8.10 9.70
N TRP A 134 -20.04 -6.81 9.82
CA TRP A 134 -19.11 -5.81 10.36
C TRP A 134 -18.65 -6.15 11.77
N LYS A 135 -19.58 -6.53 12.65
CA LYS A 135 -19.26 -6.90 14.03
C LYS A 135 -18.34 -8.09 14.10
N ASP A 136 -18.65 -9.15 13.35
CA ASP A 136 -17.83 -10.36 13.28
C ASP A 136 -16.43 -10.06 12.71
N PHE A 137 -16.37 -9.32 11.61
CA PHE A 137 -15.10 -8.97 10.96
C PHE A 137 -14.21 -8.13 11.88
N CYS A 138 -14.75 -7.10 12.54
CA CYS A 138 -13.97 -6.27 13.44
C CYS A 138 -13.43 -7.04 14.63
N LYS A 139 -14.17 -8.03 15.14
CA LYS A 139 -13.70 -8.93 16.19
C LYS A 139 -12.53 -9.79 15.70
N LYS A 140 -12.69 -10.42 14.56
CA LYS A 140 -11.66 -11.29 13.97
C LYS A 140 -10.38 -10.53 13.64
N ILE A 141 -10.48 -9.38 13.00
CA ILE A 141 -9.29 -8.60 12.63
C ILE A 141 -8.58 -8.01 13.85
N SER A 142 -9.32 -7.69 14.91
CA SER A 142 -8.71 -7.29 16.18
C SER A 142 -7.87 -8.41 16.79
N GLU A 143 -8.36 -9.64 16.77
CA GLU A 143 -7.59 -10.81 17.21
C GLU A 143 -6.36 -11.04 16.33
N MET A 144 -6.50 -10.90 15.01
CA MET A 144 -5.39 -11.04 14.07
C MET A 144 -4.34 -9.95 14.26
N GLY A 145 -4.77 -8.71 14.47
CA GLY A 145 -3.89 -7.57 14.74
C GLY A 145 -3.07 -7.76 16.02
N LYS A 146 -3.70 -8.23 17.09
CA LYS A 146 -3.01 -8.54 18.34
C LYS A 146 -1.98 -9.66 18.17
N TYR A 147 -2.35 -10.72 17.45
CA TYR A 147 -1.43 -11.82 17.16
C TYR A 147 -0.18 -11.32 16.43
N LEU A 148 -0.35 -10.58 15.34
CA LEU A 148 0.78 -10.07 14.55
C LEU A 148 1.61 -9.06 15.33
N HIS A 149 0.96 -8.22 16.15
CA HIS A 149 1.67 -7.31 17.05
C HIS A 149 2.58 -8.07 18.02
N ASP A 150 2.09 -9.14 18.62
CA ASP A 150 2.86 -9.98 19.54
C ASP A 150 4.02 -10.71 18.83
N GLN A 151 3.93 -10.88 17.53
CA GLN A 151 5.00 -11.43 16.68
C GLN A 151 5.97 -10.35 16.17
N ASN A 152 5.87 -9.11 16.66
CA ASN A 152 6.66 -7.96 16.24
C ASN A 152 6.54 -7.65 14.74
N MET A 153 5.39 -7.96 14.16
CA MET A 153 5.09 -7.66 12.76
C MET A 153 3.69 -7.03 12.66
N PRO A 154 3.58 -5.70 12.81
CA PRO A 154 2.27 -5.06 12.82
C PRO A 154 1.45 -5.31 11.58
N LEU A 155 0.14 -5.49 11.78
CA LEU A 155 -0.85 -5.54 10.74
C LEU A 155 -1.19 -4.11 10.33
N ALA A 156 -0.89 -3.74 9.08
CA ALA A 156 -1.33 -2.49 8.49
C ALA A 156 -2.46 -2.79 7.51
N TYR A 157 -3.68 -2.43 7.88
CA TYR A 157 -4.85 -2.71 7.04
C TYR A 157 -4.87 -1.81 5.81
N HIS A 158 -5.06 -2.41 4.63
CA HIS A 158 -5.15 -1.69 3.36
C HIS A 158 -6.60 -1.59 2.88
N HIS A 159 -7.20 -0.39 2.96
CA HIS A 159 -8.45 -0.07 2.28
C HIS A 159 -8.20 -0.14 0.76
N HIS A 160 -9.18 -0.63 0.00
CA HIS A 160 -8.97 -0.88 -1.43
C HIS A 160 -10.28 -0.80 -2.20
N MET A 161 -10.23 -0.19 -3.38
CA MET A 161 -11.35 -0.20 -4.30
C MET A 161 -11.80 -1.62 -4.60
N GLY A 162 -13.09 -1.84 -4.66
CA GLY A 162 -13.66 -3.14 -4.99
C GLY A 162 -13.72 -4.15 -3.84
N THR A 163 -13.42 -3.74 -2.62
CA THR A 163 -13.46 -4.61 -1.42
C THR A 163 -14.50 -4.12 -0.41
N VAL A 164 -14.66 -4.86 0.66
CA VAL A 164 -15.58 -4.49 1.76
C VAL A 164 -15.13 -3.27 2.54
N ILE A 165 -13.84 -2.91 2.50
CA ILE A 165 -13.31 -1.69 3.12
C ILE A 165 -12.76 -0.80 2.02
N GLU A 166 -13.61 0.03 1.46
CA GLU A 166 -13.27 0.86 0.30
C GLU A 166 -13.26 2.36 0.63
N THR A 167 -14.33 2.85 1.26
CA THR A 167 -14.55 4.28 1.44
C THR A 167 -13.88 4.84 2.69
N GLU A 168 -13.83 6.18 2.77
CA GLU A 168 -13.42 6.87 4.00
C GLU A 168 -14.29 6.42 5.18
N ASN A 169 -15.61 6.34 4.99
CA ASN A 169 -16.52 5.87 6.02
C ASN A 169 -16.26 4.43 6.45
N ASP A 170 -16.00 3.53 5.50
CA ASP A 170 -15.62 2.15 5.82
C ASP A 170 -14.33 2.11 6.65
N THR A 171 -13.34 2.92 6.26
CA THR A 171 -12.06 2.99 6.95
C THR A 171 -12.21 3.51 8.39
N LYS A 172 -12.97 4.58 8.57
CA LYS A 172 -13.28 5.12 9.90
C LYS A 172 -14.03 4.10 10.76
N ARG A 173 -15.03 3.45 10.19
CA ARG A 173 -15.81 2.43 10.89
C ARG A 173 -14.93 1.25 11.32
N LEU A 174 -14.01 0.81 10.47
CA LEU A 174 -13.05 -0.22 10.83
C LEU A 174 -12.20 0.22 12.02
N LEU A 175 -11.60 1.40 11.95
CA LEU A 175 -10.72 1.90 13.01
C LEU A 175 -11.46 2.15 14.31
N ASP A 176 -12.69 2.68 14.25
CA ASP A 176 -13.49 2.97 15.42
C ASP A 176 -13.98 1.71 16.15
N ASN A 177 -14.00 0.56 15.48
CA ASN A 177 -14.54 -0.69 16.02
C ASN A 177 -13.50 -1.80 16.19
N THR A 178 -12.21 -1.46 16.11
CA THR A 178 -11.11 -2.41 16.28
C THR A 178 -10.11 -1.90 17.32
N CYS A 179 -9.27 -2.82 17.82
CA CYS A 179 -8.24 -2.48 18.80
C CYS A 179 -7.08 -1.70 18.16
N GLU A 180 -6.23 -1.13 19.01
CA GLU A 180 -5.09 -0.29 18.57
C GLU A 180 -4.07 -1.04 17.71
N GLU A 181 -3.99 -2.35 17.86
CA GLU A 181 -3.06 -3.22 17.12
C GLU A 181 -3.50 -3.44 15.66
N VAL A 182 -4.71 -3.05 15.30
CA VAL A 182 -5.12 -2.95 13.89
C VAL A 182 -4.66 -1.59 13.38
N LYS A 183 -3.49 -1.56 12.78
CA LYS A 183 -2.92 -0.34 12.20
C LYS A 183 -3.46 -0.14 10.79
N LEU A 184 -3.17 1.02 10.22
CA LEU A 184 -3.63 1.41 8.89
C LEU A 184 -2.44 1.71 7.99
N ILE A 185 -2.49 1.19 6.78
CA ILE A 185 -1.79 1.79 5.66
C ILE A 185 -2.76 2.75 4.97
N LEU A 186 -2.35 3.99 4.78
CA LEU A 186 -3.12 4.98 4.05
C LEU A 186 -2.63 5.02 2.61
N ASP A 187 -3.52 4.71 1.66
CA ASP A 187 -3.25 4.77 0.23
C ASP A 187 -4.00 5.98 -0.34
N THR A 188 -3.25 6.97 -0.79
CA THR A 188 -3.82 8.24 -1.25
C THR A 188 -4.64 8.10 -2.53
N GLY A 189 -4.27 7.19 -3.40
CA GLY A 189 -4.98 6.95 -4.66
C GLY A 189 -6.30 6.23 -4.44
N HIS A 190 -6.29 5.14 -3.68
CA HIS A 190 -7.52 4.43 -3.34
C HIS A 190 -8.49 5.32 -2.56
N MET A 191 -7.99 6.12 -1.63
CA MET A 191 -8.83 7.03 -0.85
C MET A 191 -9.50 8.08 -1.75
N LEU A 192 -8.74 8.71 -2.65
CA LEU A 192 -9.29 9.67 -3.60
C LEU A 192 -10.28 9.01 -4.56
N PHE A 193 -9.96 7.83 -5.07
CA PHE A 193 -10.83 7.08 -5.98
C PHE A 193 -12.20 6.79 -5.35
N ALA A 194 -12.21 6.51 -4.06
CA ALA A 194 -13.43 6.27 -3.29
C ALA A 194 -14.14 7.57 -2.84
N GLY A 195 -13.65 8.73 -3.27
CA GLY A 195 -14.23 10.02 -2.92
C GLY A 195 -13.85 10.53 -1.53
N GLY A 196 -12.83 9.96 -0.90
CA GLY A 196 -12.41 10.30 0.45
C GLY A 196 -11.26 11.31 0.51
N ASN A 197 -10.90 11.69 1.73
CA ASN A 197 -9.88 12.68 2.03
C ASN A 197 -8.78 12.09 2.93
N SER A 198 -7.60 11.86 2.34
CA SER A 198 -6.45 11.29 3.06
C SER A 198 -5.95 12.17 4.20
N VAL A 199 -6.00 13.49 4.05
CA VAL A 199 -5.54 14.43 5.08
C VAL A 199 -6.44 14.33 6.32
N GLU A 200 -7.74 14.21 6.13
CA GLU A 200 -8.71 14.08 7.22
C GLU A 200 -8.50 12.78 8.00
N ILE A 201 -8.29 11.67 7.31
CA ILE A 201 -7.95 10.39 7.94
C ILE A 201 -6.63 10.51 8.71
N ALA A 202 -5.62 11.15 8.14
CA ALA A 202 -4.33 11.34 8.80
C ALA A 202 -4.43 12.20 10.06
N GLN A 203 -5.30 13.21 10.06
CA GLN A 203 -5.56 14.03 11.25
C GLN A 203 -6.25 13.25 12.36
N ASP A 204 -7.32 12.55 12.02
CA ASP A 204 -8.21 11.93 13.01
C ASP A 204 -7.66 10.59 13.54
N TYR A 205 -6.82 9.90 12.77
CA TYR A 205 -6.31 8.57 13.10
C TYR A 205 -4.79 8.45 13.01
N SER A 206 -4.08 9.54 13.27
CA SER A 206 -2.61 9.60 13.14
C SER A 206 -1.88 8.49 13.89
N ALA A 207 -2.33 8.13 15.09
CA ALA A 207 -1.72 7.08 15.90
C ALA A 207 -1.86 5.67 15.31
N ARG A 208 -2.79 5.47 14.39
CA ARG A 208 -3.05 4.18 13.74
C ARG A 208 -2.29 4.02 12.43
N ILE A 209 -1.79 5.09 11.83
CA ILE A 209 -1.12 5.07 10.52
C ILE A 209 0.34 4.73 10.70
N ILE A 210 0.79 3.62 10.13
CA ILE A 210 2.17 3.14 10.20
C ILE A 210 2.82 2.94 8.84
N HIS A 211 2.07 3.13 7.75
CA HIS A 211 2.55 2.93 6.39
C HIS A 211 1.77 3.82 5.43
N ILE A 212 2.42 4.31 4.39
CA ILE A 212 1.78 5.17 3.38
C ILE A 212 2.09 4.61 2.00
N HIS A 213 1.05 4.41 1.20
CA HIS A 213 1.18 4.25 -0.24
C HIS A 213 0.92 5.60 -0.91
N CYS A 214 1.95 6.14 -1.54
CA CYS A 214 1.86 7.37 -2.32
C CYS A 214 1.47 7.00 -3.76
N LYS A 215 0.20 6.90 -3.98
CA LYS A 215 -0.42 6.59 -5.27
C LYS A 215 -1.19 7.81 -5.73
N ASP A 216 -0.86 8.31 -6.89
CA ASP A 216 -1.53 9.48 -7.48
C ASP A 216 -2.54 9.05 -8.54
N MET A 217 -3.34 9.98 -9.00
CA MET A 217 -4.38 9.71 -9.99
C MET A 217 -4.41 10.76 -11.08
N ARG A 218 -4.69 10.32 -12.30
CA ARG A 218 -4.98 11.22 -13.42
C ARG A 218 -6.45 11.61 -13.34
N GLU A 219 -6.70 12.89 -13.10
CA GLU A 219 -8.03 13.42 -12.79
C GLU A 219 -9.08 13.10 -13.87
N GLY A 220 -8.72 13.28 -15.13
CA GLY A 220 -9.65 13.01 -16.24
C GLY A 220 -10.10 11.55 -16.31
N ILE A 221 -9.18 10.63 -16.07
CA ILE A 221 -9.47 9.20 -16.09
C ILE A 221 -10.25 8.80 -14.84
N LEU A 222 -9.91 9.36 -13.68
CA LEU A 222 -10.67 9.18 -12.45
C LEU A 222 -12.15 9.56 -12.65
N LYS A 223 -12.40 10.75 -13.16
CA LYS A 223 -13.76 11.25 -13.42
C LYS A 223 -14.51 10.36 -14.40
N LYS A 224 -13.85 9.93 -15.46
CA LYS A 224 -14.45 9.06 -16.48
C LYS A 224 -14.76 7.67 -15.92
N SER A 225 -13.86 7.10 -15.13
CA SER A 225 -14.07 5.81 -14.47
C SER A 225 -15.31 5.80 -13.59
N LEU A 226 -15.51 6.87 -12.82
CA LEU A 226 -16.67 7.00 -11.94
C LEU A 226 -17.96 7.28 -12.73
N LYS A 227 -17.91 8.17 -13.70
CA LYS A 227 -19.08 8.54 -14.50
C LYS A 227 -19.61 7.37 -15.31
N GLU A 228 -18.72 6.60 -15.94
CA GLU A 228 -19.09 5.46 -16.79
C GLU A 228 -19.17 4.14 -16.01
N ASP A 229 -18.88 4.20 -14.71
CA ASP A 229 -18.88 3.04 -13.82
C ASP A 229 -18.08 1.86 -14.38
N TRP A 230 -16.82 2.12 -14.72
CA TRP A 230 -15.91 1.11 -15.24
C TRP A 230 -15.58 0.05 -14.17
N SER A 231 -15.07 -1.09 -14.61
CA SER A 231 -14.40 -2.00 -13.68
C SER A 231 -13.12 -1.38 -13.14
N PHE A 232 -12.68 -1.83 -11.98
CA PHE A 232 -11.39 -1.39 -11.42
C PHE A 232 -10.24 -1.69 -12.39
N ARG A 233 -10.25 -2.91 -12.97
CA ARG A 233 -9.22 -3.33 -13.94
C ARG A 233 -9.18 -2.38 -15.15
N LYS A 234 -10.31 -2.07 -15.74
CA LYS A 234 -10.37 -1.11 -16.86
C LYS A 234 -9.81 0.25 -16.44
N SER A 235 -10.16 0.72 -15.26
CA SER A 235 -9.71 2.02 -14.76
C SER A 235 -8.18 2.10 -14.70
N PHE A 236 -7.50 1.12 -14.12
CA PHE A 236 -6.04 1.21 -14.04
C PHE A 236 -5.37 0.93 -15.40
N LEU A 237 -5.93 0.07 -16.25
CA LEU A 237 -5.40 -0.16 -17.60
C LEU A 237 -5.51 1.09 -18.49
N GLU A 238 -6.55 1.89 -18.30
CA GLU A 238 -6.71 3.18 -18.98
C GLU A 238 -5.83 4.29 -18.37
N GLY A 239 -5.14 4.00 -17.28
CA GLY A 239 -4.18 4.93 -16.66
C GLY A 239 -4.73 5.77 -15.52
N ALA A 240 -5.73 5.28 -14.78
CA ALA A 240 -6.27 6.00 -13.63
C ALA A 240 -5.20 6.32 -12.58
N PHE A 241 -4.31 5.39 -12.31
CA PHE A 241 -3.23 5.56 -11.33
C PHE A 241 -1.93 6.02 -11.96
N THR A 242 -1.20 6.83 -11.23
CA THR A 242 0.14 7.26 -11.59
C THR A 242 0.97 7.52 -10.32
N VAL A 243 2.19 8.00 -10.49
CA VAL A 243 3.10 8.30 -9.39
C VAL A 243 2.92 9.73 -8.88
N PRO A 244 3.31 10.03 -7.62
CA PRO A 244 3.31 11.40 -7.13
C PRO A 244 4.07 12.35 -8.08
N GLY A 245 3.48 13.51 -8.32
CA GLY A 245 4.04 14.51 -9.25
C GLY A 245 3.52 14.41 -10.67
N ASP A 246 2.86 13.32 -11.04
CA ASP A 246 2.27 13.12 -12.37
C ASP A 246 0.74 13.09 -12.35
N GLY A 247 0.13 13.31 -11.21
CA GLY A 247 -1.33 13.29 -11.04
C GLY A 247 -1.88 14.56 -10.42
N CYS A 248 -3.11 14.45 -9.90
CA CYS A 248 -3.84 15.60 -9.36
C CYS A 248 -3.71 15.79 -7.85
N ILE A 249 -3.05 14.88 -7.13
CA ILE A 249 -2.95 14.96 -5.67
C ILE A 249 -1.83 15.94 -5.28
N ASP A 250 -2.16 16.92 -4.44
CA ASP A 250 -1.17 17.72 -3.73
C ASP A 250 -0.82 17.02 -2.43
N TYR A 251 0.41 16.49 -2.34
CA TYR A 251 0.87 15.75 -1.17
C TYR A 251 1.33 16.65 -0.02
N LYS A 252 1.51 17.93 -0.25
CA LYS A 252 2.06 18.83 0.78
C LYS A 252 1.22 18.86 2.07
N PRO A 253 -0.12 18.98 2.02
CA PRO A 253 -0.93 18.96 3.24
C PRO A 253 -0.81 17.66 4.02
N LEU A 254 -0.81 16.50 3.33
CA LEU A 254 -0.64 15.21 3.97
C LEU A 254 0.74 15.08 4.62
N LEU A 255 1.80 15.43 3.90
CA LEU A 255 3.17 15.33 4.41
C LEU A 255 3.39 16.25 5.62
N LYS A 256 2.81 17.45 5.61
CA LYS A 256 2.85 18.34 6.77
C LYS A 256 2.17 17.72 7.99
N ASN A 257 1.02 17.09 7.78
CA ASN A 257 0.29 16.40 8.85
C ASN A 257 1.10 15.24 9.41
N LEU A 258 1.68 14.42 8.54
CA LEU A 258 2.52 13.29 8.95
C LEU A 258 3.72 13.77 9.77
N LYS A 259 4.37 14.85 9.35
CA LYS A 259 5.48 15.45 10.10
C LYS A 259 5.02 15.94 11.48
N THR A 260 3.92 16.67 11.55
CA THR A 260 3.36 17.19 12.79
C THR A 260 3.01 16.08 13.78
N ASN A 261 2.56 14.94 13.30
CA ASN A 261 2.17 13.79 14.11
C ASN A 261 3.30 12.76 14.28
N ASN A 262 4.53 13.13 13.98
CA ASN A 262 5.73 12.33 14.20
C ASN A 262 5.76 11.00 13.43
N TYR A 263 5.19 10.96 12.23
CA TYR A 263 5.30 9.81 11.35
C TYR A 263 6.76 9.60 10.93
N ASN A 264 7.27 8.39 11.11
CA ASN A 264 8.67 8.05 10.81
C ASN A 264 8.82 6.75 9.99
N GLY A 265 7.74 6.33 9.33
CA GLY A 265 7.72 5.11 8.52
C GLY A 265 8.15 5.33 7.08
N TRP A 266 7.69 4.42 6.24
CA TRP A 266 7.93 4.46 4.80
C TRP A 266 6.88 5.31 4.07
N LEU A 267 7.34 6.03 3.06
CA LEU A 267 6.49 6.57 2.00
C LEU A 267 6.77 5.71 0.77
N VAL A 268 5.80 4.89 0.37
CA VAL A 268 5.98 3.93 -0.72
C VAL A 268 5.26 4.41 -1.96
N VAL A 269 6.00 4.64 -3.03
CA VAL A 269 5.42 4.93 -4.35
C VAL A 269 4.82 3.65 -4.92
N GLU A 270 3.55 3.68 -5.25
CA GLU A 270 2.87 2.53 -5.85
C GLU A 270 1.88 3.01 -6.92
N ALA A 271 1.95 2.42 -8.11
CA ALA A 271 0.98 2.68 -9.16
C ALA A 271 0.84 1.45 -10.06
N GLU A 272 -0.39 0.90 -10.13
CA GLU A 272 -0.72 -0.11 -11.12
C GLU A 272 -0.74 0.55 -12.50
N GLN A 273 0.24 0.23 -13.33
CA GLN A 273 0.38 0.80 -14.68
C GLN A 273 0.81 -0.29 -15.66
N ASP A 274 0.47 -0.08 -16.94
CA ASP A 274 1.03 -0.89 -18.02
C ASP A 274 2.48 -0.43 -18.29
N PRO A 275 3.50 -1.27 -18.05
CA PRO A 275 4.90 -0.86 -18.22
C PRO A 275 5.25 -0.50 -19.66
N LEU A 276 4.47 -0.92 -20.65
CA LEU A 276 4.66 -0.50 -22.04
C LEU A 276 4.16 0.92 -22.30
N LYS A 277 3.19 1.39 -21.52
CA LYS A 277 2.64 2.75 -21.62
C LYS A 277 3.31 3.71 -20.66
N ALA A 278 3.70 3.22 -19.48
CA ALA A 278 4.33 3.98 -18.42
C ALA A 278 5.65 3.31 -18.04
N ASN A 279 6.76 3.76 -18.61
CA ASN A 279 8.08 3.18 -18.34
C ASN A 279 8.38 3.20 -16.84
N PRO A 280 8.60 2.05 -16.18
CA PRO A 280 8.73 1.97 -14.72
C PRO A 280 9.87 2.84 -14.17
N LEU A 281 11.05 2.82 -14.77
CA LEU A 281 12.18 3.62 -14.30
C LEU A 281 11.90 5.12 -14.41
N LYS A 282 11.35 5.55 -15.53
CA LYS A 282 11.00 6.97 -15.74
C LYS A 282 10.00 7.44 -14.68
N TYR A 283 8.93 6.68 -14.45
CA TYR A 283 7.90 7.05 -13.47
C TYR A 283 8.41 6.95 -12.05
N ALA A 284 9.24 5.94 -11.73
CA ALA A 284 9.89 5.84 -10.43
C ALA A 284 10.71 7.10 -10.10
N LYS A 285 11.47 7.60 -11.07
CA LYS A 285 12.25 8.85 -10.93
C LYS A 285 11.36 10.06 -10.70
N ILE A 286 10.22 10.16 -11.40
CA ILE A 286 9.26 11.26 -11.20
C ILE A 286 8.75 11.25 -9.76
N GLY A 287 8.29 10.10 -9.26
CA GLY A 287 7.76 9.96 -7.91
C GLY A 287 8.80 10.27 -6.84
N PHE A 288 10.00 9.73 -7.00
CA PHE A 288 11.11 10.02 -6.08
C PHE A 288 11.44 11.51 -6.01
N LYS A 289 11.59 12.14 -7.18
CA LYS A 289 11.92 13.56 -7.26
C LYS A 289 10.85 14.44 -6.63
N TYR A 290 9.59 14.14 -6.89
CA TYR A 290 8.47 14.91 -6.33
C TYR A 290 8.44 14.81 -4.80
N LEU A 291 8.54 13.60 -4.25
CA LEU A 291 8.49 13.40 -2.80
C LEU A 291 9.70 14.02 -2.09
N THR A 292 10.91 13.88 -2.65
CA THR A 292 12.10 14.48 -2.06
C THR A 292 12.01 16.01 -2.06
N LYS A 293 11.57 16.59 -3.16
CA LYS A 293 11.37 18.04 -3.27
C LYS A 293 10.33 18.54 -2.27
N THR A 294 9.18 17.89 -2.20
CA THR A 294 8.08 18.31 -1.33
C THR A 294 8.45 18.16 0.14
N CYS A 295 9.10 17.07 0.53
CA CYS A 295 9.59 16.88 1.89
C CYS A 295 10.62 17.95 2.26
N LYS A 296 11.54 18.28 1.35
CA LYS A 296 12.53 19.34 1.58
C LYS A 296 11.88 20.71 1.79
N GLU A 297 10.86 21.02 1.02
CA GLU A 297 10.12 22.30 1.14
C GLU A 297 9.46 22.49 2.50
N ILE A 298 9.14 21.42 3.20
CA ILE A 298 8.49 21.45 4.53
C ILE A 298 9.42 20.99 5.66
N ASP A 299 10.71 20.85 5.39
CA ASP A 299 11.72 20.39 6.35
C ASP A 299 11.37 19.02 6.97
N PHE A 300 10.85 18.12 6.16
CA PHE A 300 10.59 16.73 6.54
C PHE A 300 11.76 15.87 6.08
N ASP A 301 12.61 15.46 7.03
CA ASP A 301 13.85 14.75 6.72
C ASP A 301 13.61 13.37 6.12
N ILE A 302 14.40 13.03 5.11
CA ILE A 302 14.38 11.73 4.45
C ILE A 302 15.71 11.03 4.74
N VAL A 303 15.63 9.78 5.21
CA VAL A 303 16.77 8.89 5.31
C VAL A 303 16.96 8.20 3.95
N LEU A 304 18.13 8.38 3.37
CA LEU A 304 18.50 7.79 2.07
C LEU A 304 19.34 6.52 2.27
#